data_d59674e844818b59932664edcd0b97e7
#
_entry.id   d59674e844818b59932664edcd0b97e7
#
_cell.length_a   1.000
_cell.length_b   1.000
_cell.length_c   1.000
_cell.angle_alpha   90.00
_cell.angle_beta   90.00
_cell.angle_gamma   90.00
#
_symmetry.space_group_name_H-M   'P 1'
#
loop_
_entity.id
_entity.type
_entity.pdbx_description
1 polymer ?
#
loop_
_entity_poly.entity_id
_entity_poly.type
_entity_poly.pdbx_seq_one_letter_code
_entity_poly.pdbx_strand_id
1 'polypeptide(L)'
;MSTPLLLLVFLGGAVATWLAGVELSKTTDALDRRLGFGEELGGLILLAVAGSLPEVAITVSAALGGNLDLAAGNLIGGIVTQTMVLVVCDLFARRPLTFLVGSLIPVLEGLLVIVVVSLVLLGGLLPASVAIGGVVSPSSIAIVLVWTAGIVVVDRVRRNAKWEVVMHGAQPGRPHHRMKVPNVPLPHEQKSTASIALRFGVACVVTLGAGVALELTGNGLADRAGVNGVVLGATFLALATALPEISSGIEAVRLGDNQLAVGDIFGGNAFQVCLFLPADLIAGTPVLPLAGRLNAWLASVGIVLTAIYTMGIVVRAERPARLGPDSILALVVFALGIAGLVRLS
;
A
#
# COMPACT_ATOMS: atom_id res chain seq x y z
N MET A 1 7.97 10.41 -28.22
CA MET A 1 6.98 11.44 -27.78
C MET A 1 7.72 12.71 -27.35
N SER A 2 7.15 13.92 -27.47
CA SER A 2 7.75 15.14 -26.91
C SER A 2 7.64 15.17 -25.37
N THR A 3 8.51 15.93 -24.67
CA THR A 3 8.44 16.03 -23.21
C THR A 3 7.08 16.54 -22.68
N PRO A 4 6.46 17.58 -23.29
CA PRO A 4 5.12 18.00 -22.88
C PRO A 4 4.06 16.92 -23.04
N LEU A 5 4.15 16.09 -24.09
CA LEU A 5 3.21 15.00 -24.30
C LEU A 5 3.41 13.87 -23.28
N LEU A 6 4.66 13.54 -22.90
CA LEU A 6 4.95 12.60 -21.81
C LEU A 6 4.38 13.07 -20.49
N LEU A 7 4.57 14.35 -20.15
CA LEU A 7 4.00 14.94 -18.94
C LEU A 7 2.46 14.90 -18.94
N LEU A 8 1.84 15.23 -20.07
CA LEU A 8 0.38 15.22 -20.20
C LEU A 8 -0.18 13.82 -20.02
N VAL A 9 0.45 12.80 -20.64
CA VAL A 9 0.02 11.40 -20.50
C VAL A 9 0.28 10.88 -19.08
N PHE A 10 1.42 11.25 -18.46
CA PHE A 10 1.73 10.90 -17.08
C PHE A 10 0.68 11.47 -16.11
N LEU A 11 0.38 12.76 -16.21
CA LEU A 11 -0.63 13.42 -15.36
C LEU A 11 -2.03 12.86 -15.62
N GLY A 12 -2.37 12.60 -16.89
CA GLY A 12 -3.62 11.92 -17.26
C GLY A 12 -3.73 10.51 -16.68
N GLY A 13 -2.63 9.75 -16.69
CA GLY A 13 -2.51 8.44 -16.07
C GLY A 13 -2.71 8.52 -14.55
N ALA A 14 -2.09 9.47 -13.87
CA ALA A 14 -2.25 9.68 -12.43
C ALA A 14 -3.71 10.01 -12.06
N VAL A 15 -4.36 10.91 -12.81
CA VAL A 15 -5.79 11.23 -12.61
C VAL A 15 -6.67 10.01 -12.88
N ALA A 16 -6.40 9.25 -13.94
CA ALA A 16 -7.16 8.06 -14.28
C ALA A 16 -7.01 6.98 -13.20
N THR A 17 -5.78 6.74 -12.70
CA THR A 17 -5.50 5.84 -11.58
C THR A 17 -6.25 6.26 -10.33
N TRP A 18 -6.24 7.56 -10.00
CA TRP A 18 -6.98 8.08 -8.85
C TRP A 18 -8.48 7.83 -8.97
N LEU A 19 -9.11 8.26 -10.06
CA LEU A 19 -10.56 8.12 -10.25
C LEU A 19 -10.99 6.66 -10.28
N ALA A 20 -10.24 5.81 -11.00
CA ALA A 20 -10.52 4.38 -11.10
C ALA A 20 -10.27 3.67 -9.76
N GLY A 21 -9.22 4.02 -9.02
CA GLY A 21 -8.93 3.47 -7.71
C GLY A 21 -10.01 3.77 -6.68
N VAL A 22 -10.53 5.01 -6.65
CA VAL A 22 -11.70 5.38 -5.82
C VAL A 22 -12.95 4.56 -6.18
N GLU A 23 -13.19 4.31 -7.48
CA GLU A 23 -14.33 3.47 -7.90
C GLU A 23 -14.08 1.98 -7.57
N LEU A 24 -12.84 1.49 -7.67
CA LEU A 24 -12.45 0.15 -7.23
C LEU A 24 -12.74 -0.06 -5.76
N SER A 25 -12.29 0.83 -4.88
CA SER A 25 -12.53 0.74 -3.44
C SER A 25 -14.03 0.64 -3.15
N LYS A 26 -14.85 1.54 -3.71
CA LYS A 26 -16.31 1.56 -3.52
C LYS A 26 -17.01 0.30 -4.03
N THR A 27 -16.59 -0.20 -5.19
CA THR A 27 -17.19 -1.38 -5.81
C THR A 27 -16.74 -2.67 -5.15
N THR A 28 -15.49 -2.75 -4.65
CA THR A 28 -14.98 -3.86 -3.85
C THR A 28 -15.79 -4.02 -2.57
N ASP A 29 -16.01 -2.93 -1.82
CA ASP A 29 -16.84 -2.94 -0.61
C ASP A 29 -18.27 -3.41 -0.89
N ALA A 30 -18.86 -2.94 -2.01
CA ALA A 30 -20.20 -3.31 -2.39
C ALA A 30 -20.29 -4.79 -2.81
N LEU A 31 -19.29 -5.32 -3.52
CA LEU A 31 -19.21 -6.73 -3.90
C LEU A 31 -18.97 -7.63 -2.68
N ASP A 32 -18.06 -7.23 -1.78
CA ASP A 32 -17.78 -7.97 -0.55
C ASP A 32 -19.05 -8.18 0.29
N ARG A 33 -19.82 -7.10 0.50
CA ARG A 33 -21.10 -7.18 1.24
C ARG A 33 -22.14 -8.09 0.58
N ARG A 34 -22.18 -8.13 -0.76
CA ARG A 34 -23.20 -8.89 -1.51
C ARG A 34 -22.84 -10.36 -1.71
N LEU A 35 -21.56 -10.64 -1.92
CA LEU A 35 -21.04 -11.98 -2.16
C LEU A 35 -20.70 -12.70 -0.85
N GLY A 36 -20.73 -11.98 0.28
CA GLY A 36 -20.47 -12.56 1.59
C GLY A 36 -19.00 -12.88 1.85
N PHE A 37 -18.07 -12.29 1.06
CA PHE A 37 -16.64 -12.50 1.27
C PHE A 37 -16.13 -11.88 2.58
N GLY A 38 -16.88 -10.91 3.14
CA GLY A 38 -16.48 -10.14 4.32
C GLY A 38 -16.36 -10.89 5.64
N GLU A 39 -16.78 -12.15 5.70
CA GLU A 39 -16.58 -13.03 6.86
C GLU A 39 -15.37 -13.96 6.67
N GLU A 40 -14.80 -14.02 5.45
CA GLU A 40 -13.71 -14.93 5.07
C GLU A 40 -12.47 -14.17 4.59
N LEU A 41 -11.32 -14.87 4.53
CA LEU A 41 -10.05 -14.38 3.99
C LEU A 41 -10.18 -13.77 2.57
N GLY A 42 -11.17 -14.24 1.79
CA GLY A 42 -11.40 -13.81 0.40
C GLY A 42 -11.64 -12.32 0.24
N GLY A 43 -12.38 -11.69 1.15
CA GLY A 43 -12.65 -10.25 1.10
C GLY A 43 -11.42 -9.40 1.36
N LEU A 44 -10.55 -9.80 2.31
CA LEU A 44 -9.29 -9.12 2.59
C LEU A 44 -8.33 -9.18 1.40
N ILE A 45 -8.19 -10.38 0.79
CA ILE A 45 -7.33 -10.57 -0.37
C ILE A 45 -7.86 -9.77 -1.57
N LEU A 46 -9.18 -9.80 -1.80
CA LEU A 46 -9.80 -9.05 -2.89
C LEU A 46 -9.54 -7.53 -2.75
N LEU A 47 -9.67 -7.00 -1.54
CA LEU A 47 -9.42 -5.58 -1.27
C LEU A 47 -7.95 -5.24 -1.47
N ALA A 48 -7.02 -6.05 -0.93
CA ALA A 48 -5.59 -5.84 -1.09
C ALA A 48 -5.16 -5.89 -2.56
N VAL A 49 -5.65 -6.89 -3.33
CA VAL A 49 -5.33 -7.02 -4.76
C VAL A 49 -5.95 -5.87 -5.56
N ALA A 50 -7.22 -5.54 -5.32
CA ALA A 50 -7.89 -4.46 -6.05
C ALA A 50 -7.27 -3.09 -5.77
N GLY A 51 -6.88 -2.82 -4.52
CA GLY A 51 -6.17 -1.60 -4.13
C GLY A 51 -4.79 -1.48 -4.80
N SER A 52 -4.08 -2.60 -4.96
CA SER A 52 -2.72 -2.62 -5.53
C SER A 52 -2.68 -2.83 -7.06
N LEU A 53 -3.80 -2.70 -7.77
CA LEU A 53 -3.81 -2.87 -9.24
C LEU A 53 -2.90 -1.88 -10.00
N PRO A 54 -2.75 -0.60 -9.59
CA PRO A 54 -1.79 0.29 -10.21
C PRO A 54 -0.35 -0.24 -10.12
N GLU A 55 0.04 -0.72 -8.94
CA GLU A 55 1.36 -1.30 -8.66
C GLU A 55 1.57 -2.59 -9.46
N VAL A 56 0.54 -3.43 -9.57
CA VAL A 56 0.57 -4.62 -10.43
C VAL A 56 0.85 -4.24 -11.87
N ALA A 57 0.12 -3.24 -12.40
CA ALA A 57 0.28 -2.79 -13.78
C ALA A 57 1.68 -2.23 -14.05
N ILE A 58 2.17 -1.36 -13.17
CA ILE A 58 3.52 -0.77 -13.28
C ILE A 58 4.58 -1.88 -13.19
N THR A 59 4.47 -2.78 -12.21
CA THR A 59 5.44 -3.85 -12.01
C THR A 59 5.50 -4.80 -13.20
N VAL A 60 4.34 -5.23 -13.72
CA VAL A 60 4.26 -6.10 -14.88
C VAL A 60 4.82 -5.42 -16.13
N SER A 61 4.41 -4.16 -16.39
CA SER A 61 4.90 -3.40 -17.54
C SER A 61 6.40 -3.16 -17.47
N ALA A 62 6.93 -2.76 -16.32
CA ALA A 62 8.35 -2.54 -16.10
C ALA A 62 9.17 -3.83 -16.21
N ALA A 63 8.66 -4.95 -15.69
CA ALA A 63 9.31 -6.26 -15.83
C ALA A 63 9.38 -6.72 -17.28
N LEU A 64 8.29 -6.55 -18.05
CA LEU A 64 8.26 -6.84 -19.49
C LEU A 64 9.20 -5.92 -20.28
N GLY A 65 9.34 -4.66 -19.88
CA GLY A 65 10.23 -3.67 -20.49
C GLY A 65 11.68 -3.77 -20.05
N GLY A 66 12.02 -4.62 -19.09
CA GLY A 66 13.36 -4.73 -18.52
C GLY A 66 13.73 -3.59 -17.56
N ASN A 67 12.76 -2.75 -17.14
CA ASN A 67 12.96 -1.59 -16.26
C ASN A 67 12.87 -1.99 -14.78
N LEU A 68 13.72 -2.93 -14.34
CA LEU A 68 13.61 -3.54 -13.01
C LEU A 68 13.86 -2.55 -11.87
N ASP A 69 14.72 -1.56 -12.07
CA ASP A 69 14.97 -0.50 -11.10
C ASP A 69 13.72 0.34 -10.83
N LEU A 70 12.96 0.64 -11.87
CA LEU A 70 11.71 1.38 -11.77
C LEU A 70 10.62 0.54 -11.07
N ALA A 71 10.53 -0.76 -11.41
CA ALA A 71 9.61 -1.68 -10.75
C ALA A 71 9.91 -1.80 -9.25
N ALA A 72 11.16 -2.07 -8.90
CA ALA A 72 11.59 -2.19 -7.50
C ALA A 72 11.43 -0.86 -6.74
N GLY A 73 11.80 0.26 -7.37
CA GLY A 73 11.63 1.60 -6.83
C GLY A 73 10.17 1.94 -6.55
N ASN A 74 9.24 1.59 -7.46
CA ASN A 74 7.80 1.79 -7.26
C ASN A 74 7.25 0.92 -6.12
N LEU A 75 7.61 -0.37 -6.07
CA LEU A 75 7.14 -1.26 -5.02
C LEU A 75 7.64 -0.84 -3.63
N ILE A 76 8.94 -0.59 -3.48
CA ILE A 76 9.51 -0.27 -2.17
C ILE A 76 9.23 1.19 -1.80
N GLY A 77 9.30 2.10 -2.77
CA GLY A 77 8.98 3.51 -2.58
C GLY A 77 7.48 3.73 -2.31
N GLY A 78 6.61 2.86 -2.89
CA GLY A 78 5.18 2.82 -2.58
C GLY A 78 4.95 2.66 -1.09
N ILE A 79 5.62 1.71 -0.42
CA ILE A 79 5.50 1.48 1.02
C ILE A 79 5.85 2.75 1.81
N VAL A 80 6.94 3.43 1.41
CA VAL A 80 7.37 4.69 2.05
C VAL A 80 6.32 5.77 1.88
N THR A 81 5.82 5.96 0.65
CA THR A 81 4.85 7.01 0.29
C THR A 81 3.46 6.72 0.87
N GLN A 82 2.98 5.49 0.77
CA GLN A 82 1.68 5.09 1.31
C GLN A 82 1.65 5.18 2.85
N THR A 83 2.76 4.85 3.52
CA THR A 83 2.84 5.08 4.98
C THR A 83 2.68 6.56 5.33
N MET A 84 3.15 7.49 4.49
CA MET A 84 2.94 8.92 4.68
C MET A 84 1.49 9.38 4.46
N VAL A 85 0.65 8.57 3.82
CA VAL A 85 -0.80 8.84 3.75
C VAL A 85 -1.41 8.91 5.15
N LEU A 86 -0.90 8.16 6.12
CA LEU A 86 -1.35 8.22 7.52
C LEU A 86 -1.16 9.62 8.13
N VAL A 87 -0.08 10.34 7.77
CA VAL A 87 0.11 11.74 8.17
C VAL A 87 -0.97 12.64 7.57
N VAL A 88 -1.31 12.40 6.30
CA VAL A 88 -2.40 13.16 5.65
C VAL A 88 -3.72 12.87 6.34
N CYS A 89 -4.00 11.61 6.67
CA CYS A 89 -5.20 11.20 7.40
C CYS A 89 -5.30 11.85 8.79
N ASP A 90 -4.18 12.01 9.51
CA ASP A 90 -4.12 12.70 10.81
C ASP A 90 -4.64 14.15 10.71
N LEU A 91 -4.36 14.86 9.61
CA LEU A 91 -4.83 16.24 9.42
C LEU A 91 -6.37 16.33 9.36
N PHE A 92 -7.04 15.27 8.92
CA PHE A 92 -8.49 15.19 8.84
C PHE A 92 -9.13 14.55 10.07
N ALA A 93 -8.33 13.85 10.90
CA ALA A 93 -8.78 13.27 12.16
C ALA A 93 -8.96 14.34 13.25
N ARG A 94 -9.80 14.05 14.25
CA ARG A 94 -9.98 14.93 15.42
C ARG A 94 -8.82 14.84 16.41
N ARG A 95 -8.16 13.70 16.46
CA ARG A 95 -6.99 13.36 17.27
C ARG A 95 -6.08 12.45 16.44
N PRO A 96 -4.81 12.22 16.82
CA PRO A 96 -3.92 11.31 16.09
C PRO A 96 -4.56 9.94 15.84
N LEU A 97 -4.42 9.41 14.63
CA LEU A 97 -4.97 8.10 14.25
C LEU A 97 -4.52 6.99 15.19
N THR A 98 -3.24 7.01 15.55
CA THR A 98 -2.63 6.03 16.46
C THR A 98 -3.29 6.02 17.84
N PHE A 99 -3.80 7.18 18.30
CA PHE A 99 -4.60 7.28 19.51
C PHE A 99 -6.02 6.75 19.31
N LEU A 100 -6.62 6.97 18.14
CA LEU A 100 -8.02 6.62 17.83
C LEU A 100 -8.20 5.14 17.50
N VAL A 101 -7.14 4.46 17.01
CA VAL A 101 -7.17 3.02 16.72
C VAL A 101 -7.32 2.23 18.02
N GLY A 102 -8.43 1.51 18.14
CA GLY A 102 -8.80 0.73 19.34
C GLY A 102 -8.50 -0.77 19.26
N SER A 103 -7.77 -1.23 18.23
CA SER A 103 -7.54 -2.64 17.94
C SER A 103 -6.05 -2.96 17.81
N LEU A 104 -5.65 -4.18 18.15
CA LEU A 104 -4.30 -4.70 17.92
C LEU A 104 -4.09 -5.21 16.49
N ILE A 105 -5.15 -5.29 15.67
CA ILE A 105 -5.05 -5.80 14.30
C ILE A 105 -4.09 -4.96 13.45
N PRO A 106 -4.16 -3.63 13.40
CA PRO A 106 -3.17 -2.81 12.68
C PRO A 106 -1.75 -2.95 13.22
N VAL A 107 -1.57 -3.29 14.50
CA VAL A 107 -0.23 -3.59 15.04
C VAL A 107 0.33 -4.88 14.42
N LEU A 108 -0.49 -5.93 14.29
CA LEU A 108 -0.08 -7.17 13.63
C LEU A 108 0.18 -6.97 12.14
N GLU A 109 -0.63 -6.17 11.47
CA GLU A 109 -0.43 -5.80 10.07
C GLU A 109 0.86 -5.01 9.88
N GLY A 110 1.13 -4.02 10.74
CA GLY A 110 2.39 -3.27 10.72
C GLY A 110 3.63 -4.14 11.00
N LEU A 111 3.53 -5.09 11.93
CA LEU A 111 4.59 -6.08 12.16
C LEU A 111 4.79 -6.99 10.94
N LEU A 112 3.72 -7.39 10.27
CA LEU A 112 3.80 -8.16 9.03
C LEU A 112 4.53 -7.36 7.93
N VAL A 113 4.20 -6.08 7.74
CA VAL A 113 4.93 -5.19 6.81
C VAL A 113 6.42 -5.18 7.15
N ILE A 114 6.79 -4.96 8.42
CA ILE A 114 8.19 -4.92 8.85
C ILE A 114 8.90 -6.23 8.49
N VAL A 115 8.26 -7.37 8.74
CA VAL A 115 8.85 -8.69 8.45
C VAL A 115 9.03 -8.89 6.95
N VAL A 116 8.00 -8.65 6.12
CA VAL A 116 8.10 -8.88 4.67
C VAL A 116 9.06 -7.90 4.00
N VAL A 117 9.13 -6.64 4.45
CA VAL A 117 10.12 -5.67 3.94
C VAL A 117 11.53 -5.99 4.42
N SER A 118 11.69 -6.60 5.60
CA SER A 118 12.99 -7.14 6.03
C SER A 118 13.46 -8.29 5.14
N LEU A 119 12.54 -9.13 4.65
CA LEU A 119 12.86 -10.16 3.65
C LEU A 119 13.27 -9.55 2.29
N VAL A 120 12.72 -8.39 1.92
CA VAL A 120 13.20 -7.63 0.74
C VAL A 120 14.64 -7.21 0.93
N LEU A 121 15.02 -6.67 2.10
CA LEU A 121 16.42 -6.31 2.42
C LEU A 121 17.34 -7.52 2.36
N LEU A 122 16.94 -8.63 2.99
CA LEU A 122 17.70 -9.87 2.96
C LEU A 122 17.87 -10.41 1.55
N GLY A 123 16.81 -10.31 0.72
CA GLY A 123 16.85 -10.70 -0.69
C GLY A 123 17.83 -9.87 -1.51
N GLY A 124 17.92 -8.57 -1.24
CA GLY A 124 18.90 -7.68 -1.89
C GLY A 124 20.35 -7.93 -1.49
N LEU A 125 20.60 -8.64 -0.39
CA LEU A 125 21.95 -9.05 0.05
C LEU A 125 22.38 -10.40 -0.54
N LEU A 126 21.46 -11.18 -1.09
CA LEU A 126 21.77 -12.47 -1.70
C LEU A 126 22.40 -12.28 -3.09
N PRO A 127 23.41 -13.08 -3.45
CA PRO A 127 23.92 -13.05 -4.82
C PRO A 127 22.90 -13.65 -5.78
N ALA A 128 22.83 -13.14 -7.01
CA ALA A 128 21.92 -13.63 -8.05
C ALA A 128 22.10 -15.14 -8.35
N SER A 129 23.27 -15.69 -8.06
CA SER A 129 23.60 -17.11 -8.26
C SER A 129 22.78 -18.08 -7.39
N VAL A 130 22.15 -17.60 -6.31
CA VAL A 130 21.27 -18.44 -5.45
C VAL A 130 19.84 -18.52 -5.97
N ALA A 131 19.53 -17.83 -7.10
CA ALA A 131 18.21 -17.85 -7.68
C ALA A 131 17.81 -19.26 -8.12
N ILE A 132 16.60 -19.65 -7.79
CA ILE A 132 16.00 -20.95 -8.15
C ILE A 132 15.74 -20.94 -9.65
N GLY A 133 16.34 -21.92 -10.35
CA GLY A 133 16.30 -21.97 -11.82
C GLY A 133 16.96 -20.78 -12.51
N GLY A 134 17.77 -19.98 -11.79
CA GLY A 134 18.37 -18.75 -12.33
C GLY A 134 17.41 -17.57 -12.47
N VAL A 135 16.12 -17.75 -12.08
CA VAL A 135 15.03 -16.80 -12.32
C VAL A 135 14.46 -16.25 -11.01
N VAL A 136 14.10 -17.09 -10.08
CA VAL A 136 13.31 -16.69 -8.92
C VAL A 136 14.20 -16.52 -7.69
N SER A 137 14.13 -15.35 -7.04
CA SER A 137 14.79 -15.13 -5.75
C SER A 137 14.13 -15.98 -4.65
N PRO A 138 14.89 -16.72 -3.83
CA PRO A 138 14.34 -17.41 -2.66
C PRO A 138 13.57 -16.47 -1.73
N SER A 139 13.98 -15.21 -1.64
CA SER A 139 13.33 -14.20 -0.82
C SER A 139 11.94 -13.81 -1.36
N SER A 140 11.74 -13.77 -2.69
CA SER A 140 10.43 -13.50 -3.29
C SER A 140 9.42 -14.60 -2.92
N ILE A 141 9.84 -15.86 -2.89
CA ILE A 141 9.01 -16.98 -2.41
C ILE A 141 8.74 -16.84 -0.90
N ALA A 142 9.78 -16.56 -0.12
CA ALA A 142 9.65 -16.40 1.34
C ALA A 142 8.67 -15.26 1.69
N ILE A 143 8.70 -14.13 0.97
CA ILE A 143 7.79 -13.01 1.15
C ILE A 143 6.33 -13.47 0.97
N VAL A 144 6.02 -14.17 -0.12
CA VAL A 144 4.65 -14.67 -0.40
C VAL A 144 4.19 -15.65 0.67
N LEU A 145 5.06 -16.57 1.09
CA LEU A 145 4.74 -17.56 2.14
C LEU A 145 4.49 -16.88 3.50
N VAL A 146 5.35 -15.93 3.89
CA VAL A 146 5.22 -15.19 5.15
C VAL A 146 3.99 -14.28 5.12
N TRP A 147 3.74 -13.60 4.00
CA TRP A 147 2.52 -12.80 3.83
C TRP A 147 1.26 -13.66 3.97
N THR A 148 1.19 -14.81 3.27
CA THR A 148 0.06 -15.73 3.35
C THR A 148 -0.16 -16.24 4.79
N ALA A 149 0.92 -16.67 5.46
CA ALA A 149 0.85 -17.08 6.86
C ALA A 149 0.41 -15.93 7.78
N GLY A 150 0.92 -14.72 7.54
CA GLY A 150 0.58 -13.50 8.28
C GLY A 150 -0.90 -13.15 8.17
N ILE A 151 -1.47 -13.18 6.96
CA ILE A 151 -2.92 -12.95 6.75
C ILE A 151 -3.76 -13.97 7.51
N VAL A 152 -3.37 -15.25 7.49
CA VAL A 152 -4.08 -16.31 8.26
C VAL A 152 -4.01 -16.02 9.77
N VAL A 153 -2.88 -15.54 10.27
CA VAL A 153 -2.73 -15.16 11.69
C VAL A 153 -3.60 -13.94 12.02
N VAL A 154 -3.56 -12.90 11.20
CA VAL A 154 -4.37 -11.67 11.38
C VAL A 154 -5.86 -12.01 11.38
N ASP A 155 -6.32 -12.85 10.44
CA ASP A 155 -7.71 -13.27 10.38
C ASP A 155 -8.13 -14.08 11.61
N ARG A 156 -7.29 -15.02 12.06
CA ARG A 156 -7.56 -15.81 13.28
C ARG A 156 -7.67 -14.91 14.52
N VAL A 157 -6.78 -13.94 14.65
CA VAL A 157 -6.83 -12.98 15.77
C VAL A 157 -8.09 -12.13 15.68
N ARG A 158 -8.46 -11.65 14.48
CA ARG A 158 -9.67 -10.87 14.26
C ARG A 158 -10.95 -11.63 14.62
N ARG A 159 -11.05 -12.91 14.27
CA ARG A 159 -12.21 -13.76 14.60
C ARG A 159 -12.28 -14.13 16.08
N ASN A 160 -11.12 -14.26 16.73
CA ASN A 160 -11.01 -14.71 18.12
C ASN A 160 -10.56 -13.59 19.06
N ALA A 161 -10.80 -12.32 18.71
CA ALA A 161 -10.32 -11.18 19.47
C ALA A 161 -10.83 -11.22 20.93
N LYS A 162 -9.97 -11.77 21.82
CA LYS A 162 -10.16 -11.73 23.29
C LYS A 162 -9.57 -10.46 23.92
N TRP A 163 -8.94 -9.62 23.11
CA TRP A 163 -8.23 -8.42 23.56
C TRP A 163 -9.00 -7.18 23.13
N GLU A 164 -9.72 -6.58 24.06
CA GLU A 164 -10.22 -5.22 23.93
C GLU A 164 -9.27 -4.30 24.68
N VAL A 165 -8.89 -3.20 24.05
CA VAL A 165 -8.13 -2.15 24.73
C VAL A 165 -9.09 -1.42 25.64
N VAL A 166 -9.05 -1.71 26.95
CA VAL A 166 -9.84 -0.98 27.94
C VAL A 166 -9.21 0.38 28.15
N MET A 167 -9.86 1.41 27.65
CA MET A 167 -9.48 2.79 27.93
C MET A 167 -9.95 3.15 29.34
N HIS A 168 -9.03 3.50 30.25
CA HIS A 168 -9.38 4.11 31.52
C HIS A 168 -10.02 5.48 31.24
N GLY A 169 -11.31 5.62 31.57
CA GLY A 169 -12.07 6.87 31.39
C GLY A 169 -12.91 7.01 30.14
N ALA A 170 -12.81 6.09 29.16
CA ALA A 170 -13.80 5.97 28.10
C ALA A 170 -14.88 5.00 28.57
N GLN A 171 -16.16 5.36 28.39
CA GLN A 171 -17.23 4.36 28.48
C GLN A 171 -16.84 3.18 27.58
N PRO A 172 -16.99 1.91 28.03
CA PRO A 172 -16.71 0.77 27.20
C PRO A 172 -17.49 0.96 25.90
N GLY A 173 -16.76 1.30 24.83
CA GLY A 173 -17.34 1.35 23.51
C GLY A 173 -17.98 0.00 23.30
N ARG A 174 -19.25 -0.02 22.92
CA ARG A 174 -19.93 -1.24 22.51
C ARG A 174 -18.96 -2.01 21.63
N PRO A 175 -18.82 -3.34 21.77
CA PRO A 175 -17.99 -4.12 20.90
C PRO A 175 -18.28 -3.68 19.48
N HIS A 176 -17.27 -3.24 18.76
CA HIS A 176 -17.40 -2.94 17.35
C HIS A 176 -17.66 -4.26 16.60
N HIS A 177 -18.85 -4.87 16.84
CA HIS A 177 -19.58 -5.35 15.70
C HIS A 177 -19.45 -4.21 14.68
N ARG A 178 -18.88 -4.50 13.46
CA ARG A 178 -19.00 -3.61 12.30
C ARG A 178 -20.09 -2.60 12.64
N MET A 179 -19.74 -1.33 12.91
CA MET A 179 -20.82 -0.35 13.04
C MET A 179 -21.70 -0.69 11.86
N LYS A 180 -22.94 -1.16 12.13
CA LYS A 180 -23.95 -1.09 11.10
C LYS A 180 -23.88 0.38 10.75
N VAL A 181 -23.12 0.69 9.70
CA VAL A 181 -23.19 1.99 9.06
C VAL A 181 -24.68 2.25 9.04
N PRO A 182 -25.18 3.32 9.67
CA PRO A 182 -26.61 3.57 9.70
C PRO A 182 -27.06 3.23 8.30
N ASN A 183 -28.15 2.48 8.12
CA ASN A 183 -28.72 2.09 6.84
C ASN A 183 -29.02 3.35 6.00
N VAL A 184 -28.00 4.15 5.75
CA VAL A 184 -28.01 5.14 4.69
C VAL A 184 -27.67 4.29 3.46
N PRO A 185 -28.64 4.02 2.58
CA PRO A 185 -28.39 3.25 1.37
C PRO A 185 -27.26 3.98 0.64
N LEU A 186 -26.08 3.36 0.58
CA LEU A 186 -25.03 3.89 -0.28
C LEU A 186 -25.61 3.96 -1.70
N PRO A 187 -25.29 4.98 -2.51
CA PRO A 187 -25.83 5.15 -3.87
C PRO A 187 -25.69 3.90 -4.75
N HIS A 188 -24.86 2.94 -4.35
CA HIS A 188 -24.60 1.68 -5.03
C HIS A 188 -25.52 0.52 -4.57
N GLU A 189 -26.18 0.61 -3.41
CA GLU A 189 -27.08 -0.47 -2.92
C GLU A 189 -28.36 -0.64 -3.75
N GLN A 190 -28.74 0.39 -4.48
CA GLN A 190 -29.90 0.34 -5.40
C GLN A 190 -29.57 -0.27 -6.78
N LYS A 191 -28.28 -0.52 -7.10
CA LYS A 191 -27.86 -1.04 -8.41
C LYS A 191 -27.80 -2.57 -8.37
N SER A 192 -28.04 -3.21 -9.51
CA SER A 192 -27.90 -4.67 -9.64
C SER A 192 -26.44 -5.10 -9.41
N THR A 193 -26.22 -6.32 -8.89
CA THR A 193 -24.87 -6.90 -8.71
C THR A 193 -24.09 -6.89 -10.03
N ALA A 194 -24.74 -7.16 -11.16
CA ALA A 194 -24.13 -7.10 -12.49
C ALA A 194 -23.61 -5.70 -12.82
N SER A 195 -24.34 -4.64 -12.47
CA SER A 195 -23.90 -3.26 -12.69
C SER A 195 -22.68 -2.90 -11.84
N ILE A 196 -22.61 -3.40 -10.60
CA ILE A 196 -21.46 -3.17 -9.72
C ILE A 196 -20.26 -3.94 -10.24
N ALA A 197 -20.43 -5.21 -10.62
CA ALA A 197 -19.37 -6.04 -11.20
C ALA A 197 -18.84 -5.45 -12.52
N LEU A 198 -19.70 -4.89 -13.36
CA LEU A 198 -19.28 -4.21 -14.59
C LEU A 198 -18.43 -2.96 -14.28
N ARG A 199 -18.86 -2.13 -13.32
CA ARG A 199 -18.09 -0.95 -12.90
C ARG A 199 -16.74 -1.32 -12.31
N PHE A 200 -16.70 -2.35 -11.46
CA PHE A 200 -15.47 -2.92 -10.94
C PHE A 200 -14.54 -3.36 -12.07
N GLY A 201 -15.06 -4.13 -13.04
CA GLY A 201 -14.28 -4.58 -14.19
C GLY A 201 -13.75 -3.42 -15.06
N VAL A 202 -14.58 -2.39 -15.32
CA VAL A 202 -14.15 -1.19 -16.05
C VAL A 202 -13.07 -0.44 -15.26
N ALA A 203 -13.23 -0.27 -13.95
CA ALA A 203 -12.25 0.38 -13.11
C ALA A 203 -10.91 -0.41 -13.08
N CYS A 204 -10.96 -1.75 -13.01
CA CYS A 204 -9.76 -2.59 -13.16
C CYS A 204 -9.02 -2.31 -14.48
N VAL A 205 -9.73 -2.33 -15.60
CA VAL A 205 -9.14 -2.10 -16.93
C VAL A 205 -8.53 -0.70 -17.04
N VAL A 206 -9.23 0.32 -16.55
CA VAL A 206 -8.73 1.70 -16.53
C VAL A 206 -7.49 1.82 -15.67
N THR A 207 -7.50 1.23 -14.47
CA THR A 207 -6.35 1.27 -13.55
C THR A 207 -5.12 0.57 -14.14
N LEU A 208 -5.31 -0.62 -14.74
CA LEU A 208 -4.23 -1.34 -15.40
C LEU A 208 -3.66 -0.55 -16.58
N GLY A 209 -4.52 0.01 -17.44
CA GLY A 209 -4.08 0.84 -18.57
C GLY A 209 -3.38 2.12 -18.13
N ALA A 210 -3.87 2.77 -17.08
CA ALA A 210 -3.26 3.96 -16.50
C ALA A 210 -1.89 3.64 -15.85
N GLY A 211 -1.76 2.51 -15.15
CA GLY A 211 -0.49 2.05 -14.59
C GLY A 211 0.58 1.80 -15.66
N VAL A 212 0.21 1.15 -16.77
CA VAL A 212 1.11 1.00 -17.92
C VAL A 212 1.49 2.36 -18.52
N ALA A 213 0.55 3.28 -18.67
CA ALA A 213 0.84 4.61 -19.19
C ALA A 213 1.78 5.38 -18.24
N LEU A 214 1.60 5.27 -16.93
CA LEU A 214 2.47 5.86 -15.91
C LEU A 214 3.90 5.29 -16.01
N GLU A 215 4.04 3.96 -16.13
CA GLU A 215 5.36 3.32 -16.28
C GLU A 215 6.08 3.81 -17.53
N LEU A 216 5.45 3.69 -18.70
CA LEU A 216 6.09 4.04 -19.99
C LEU A 216 6.45 5.54 -20.06
N THR A 217 5.59 6.41 -19.58
CA THR A 217 5.84 7.86 -19.58
C THR A 217 6.81 8.28 -18.48
N GLY A 218 6.72 7.63 -17.31
CA GLY A 218 7.66 7.83 -16.21
C GLY A 218 9.08 7.46 -16.62
N ASN A 219 9.28 6.28 -17.19
CA ASN A 219 10.58 5.86 -17.68
C ASN A 219 11.14 6.85 -18.73
N GLY A 220 10.31 7.25 -19.71
CA GLY A 220 10.72 8.24 -20.72
C GLY A 220 11.02 9.64 -20.15
N LEU A 221 10.43 10.03 -19.04
CA LEU A 221 10.74 11.27 -18.32
C LEU A 221 12.03 11.14 -17.51
N ALA A 222 12.26 9.99 -16.85
CA ALA A 222 13.49 9.69 -16.12
C ALA A 222 14.71 9.77 -17.04
N ASP A 223 14.66 9.10 -18.20
CA ASP A 223 15.72 9.08 -19.19
C ASP A 223 16.11 10.50 -19.65
N ARG A 224 15.12 11.36 -19.86
CA ARG A 224 15.34 12.77 -20.31
C ARG A 224 15.86 13.68 -19.23
N ALA A 225 15.43 13.44 -17.99
CA ALA A 225 15.87 14.22 -16.83
C ALA A 225 17.21 13.71 -16.28
N GLY A 226 17.72 12.57 -16.76
CA GLY A 226 18.90 11.91 -16.19
C GLY A 226 18.67 11.42 -14.76
N VAL A 227 17.41 11.09 -14.41
CA VAL A 227 17.03 10.62 -13.07
C VAL A 227 17.03 9.11 -13.06
N ASN A 228 17.59 8.54 -12.00
CA ASN A 228 17.59 7.09 -11.80
C ASN A 228 16.16 6.53 -11.67
N GLY A 229 15.88 5.38 -12.30
CA GLY A 229 14.56 4.74 -12.30
C GLY A 229 14.02 4.44 -10.90
N VAL A 230 14.90 4.09 -9.93
CA VAL A 230 14.51 3.90 -8.52
C VAL A 230 13.97 5.20 -7.92
N VAL A 231 14.65 6.33 -8.18
CA VAL A 231 14.23 7.64 -7.65
C VAL A 231 12.88 8.04 -8.23
N LEU A 232 12.68 7.88 -9.54
CA LEU A 232 11.41 8.18 -10.18
C LEU A 232 10.29 7.26 -9.67
N GLY A 233 10.55 5.96 -9.59
CA GLY A 233 9.62 4.96 -9.09
C GLY A 233 9.20 5.25 -7.65
N ALA A 234 10.17 5.55 -6.77
CA ALA A 234 9.93 5.81 -5.36
C ALA A 234 9.31 7.18 -5.05
N THR A 235 9.27 8.10 -6.00
CA THR A 235 8.72 9.45 -5.78
C THR A 235 7.45 9.68 -6.62
N PHE A 236 7.61 10.01 -7.89
CA PHE A 236 6.49 10.42 -8.74
C PHE A 236 5.50 9.28 -9.02
N LEU A 237 6.00 8.06 -9.32
CA LEU A 237 5.11 6.92 -9.53
C LEU A 237 4.41 6.52 -8.23
N ALA A 238 5.16 6.35 -7.15
CA ALA A 238 4.61 6.01 -5.85
C ALA A 238 3.57 7.03 -5.37
N LEU A 239 3.78 8.32 -5.62
CA LEU A 239 2.79 9.35 -5.30
C LEU A 239 1.54 9.23 -6.18
N ALA A 240 1.71 8.97 -7.47
CA ALA A 240 0.59 8.82 -8.41
C ALA A 240 -0.28 7.61 -8.07
N THR A 241 0.33 6.50 -7.63
CA THR A 241 -0.39 5.28 -7.23
C THR A 241 -1.00 5.39 -5.83
N ALA A 242 -0.48 6.25 -4.95
CA ALA A 242 -1.02 6.47 -3.61
C ALA A 242 -2.23 7.44 -3.58
N LEU A 243 -2.63 8.04 -4.70
CA LEU A 243 -3.79 8.96 -4.74
C LEU A 243 -5.12 8.29 -4.35
N PRO A 244 -5.42 7.04 -4.76
CA PRO A 244 -6.59 6.32 -4.29
C PRO A 244 -6.60 6.13 -2.78
N GLU A 245 -5.47 5.72 -2.19
CA GLU A 245 -5.31 5.48 -0.75
C GLU A 245 -5.46 6.77 0.06
N ILE A 246 -4.99 7.90 -0.46
CA ILE A 246 -5.24 9.21 0.15
C ILE A 246 -6.75 9.47 0.23
N SER A 247 -7.48 9.18 -0.86
CA SER A 247 -8.92 9.43 -0.91
C SER A 247 -9.71 8.47 -0.01
N SER A 248 -9.41 7.16 -0.05
CA SER A 248 -10.06 6.14 0.78
C SER A 248 -9.74 6.34 2.26
N GLY A 249 -8.49 6.65 2.59
CA GLY A 249 -8.05 6.92 3.96
C GLY A 249 -8.73 8.16 4.57
N ILE A 250 -8.81 9.27 3.83
CA ILE A 250 -9.52 10.48 4.29
C ILE A 250 -11.00 10.18 4.50
N GLU A 251 -11.64 9.43 3.60
CA GLU A 251 -13.06 9.08 3.73
C GLU A 251 -13.29 8.16 4.94
N ALA A 252 -12.46 7.14 5.16
CA ALA A 252 -12.53 6.28 6.33
C ALA A 252 -12.42 7.08 7.64
N VAL A 253 -11.48 8.02 7.72
CA VAL A 253 -11.32 8.91 8.87
C VAL A 253 -12.55 9.80 9.10
N ARG A 254 -13.12 10.37 8.04
CA ARG A 254 -14.34 11.18 8.11
C ARG A 254 -15.55 10.39 8.61
N LEU A 255 -15.61 9.11 8.25
CA LEU A 255 -16.65 8.18 8.73
C LEU A 255 -16.37 7.68 10.15
N GLY A 256 -15.20 7.99 10.74
CA GLY A 256 -14.78 7.57 12.07
C GLY A 256 -14.17 6.16 12.10
N ASP A 257 -13.95 5.53 10.96
CA ASP A 257 -13.31 4.21 10.86
C ASP A 257 -11.79 4.35 10.71
N ASN A 258 -11.14 4.75 11.80
CA ASN A 258 -9.70 4.97 11.83
C ASN A 258 -8.91 3.67 11.71
N GLN A 259 -9.50 2.55 12.12
CA GLN A 259 -8.88 1.23 11.98
C GLN A 259 -8.80 0.81 10.51
N LEU A 260 -9.85 1.07 9.73
CA LEU A 260 -9.87 0.80 8.29
C LEU A 260 -8.79 1.63 7.59
N ALA A 261 -8.65 2.93 7.91
CA ALA A 261 -7.64 3.79 7.31
C ALA A 261 -6.21 3.28 7.52
N VAL A 262 -5.88 2.79 8.71
CA VAL A 262 -4.54 2.25 9.01
C VAL A 262 -4.36 0.84 8.40
N GLY A 263 -5.39 -0.02 8.52
CA GLY A 263 -5.36 -1.39 8.00
C GLY A 263 -5.25 -1.45 6.48
N ASP A 264 -5.90 -0.53 5.76
CA ASP A 264 -5.80 -0.43 4.30
C ASP A 264 -4.34 -0.17 3.87
N ILE A 265 -3.67 0.79 4.51
CA ILE A 265 -2.26 1.11 4.24
C ILE A 265 -1.32 -0.06 4.60
N PHE A 266 -1.45 -0.62 5.79
CA PHE A 266 -0.54 -1.69 6.21
C PHE A 266 -0.80 -3.00 5.46
N GLY A 267 -2.07 -3.34 5.20
CA GLY A 267 -2.45 -4.51 4.41
C GLY A 267 -1.97 -4.41 2.97
N GLY A 268 -2.16 -3.25 2.32
CA GLY A 268 -1.66 -2.94 0.99
C GLY A 268 -0.14 -3.03 0.91
N ASN A 269 0.58 -2.38 1.84
CA ASN A 269 2.03 -2.41 1.92
C ASN A 269 2.58 -3.84 2.09
N ALA A 270 1.93 -4.67 2.91
CA ALA A 270 2.34 -6.06 3.09
C ALA A 270 2.13 -6.91 1.84
N PHE A 271 1.06 -6.66 1.07
CA PHE A 271 0.78 -7.35 -0.19
C PHE A 271 1.73 -6.90 -1.31
N GLN A 272 2.01 -5.61 -1.39
CA GLN A 272 2.76 -4.99 -2.50
C GLN A 272 4.11 -5.67 -2.76
N VAL A 273 4.84 -6.07 -1.73
CA VAL A 273 6.12 -6.78 -1.88
C VAL A 273 5.98 -8.22 -2.39
N CYS A 274 4.78 -8.80 -2.34
CA CYS A 274 4.52 -10.09 -2.98
C CYS A 274 4.68 -10.02 -4.51
N LEU A 275 4.56 -8.82 -5.08
CA LEU A 275 4.71 -8.58 -6.52
C LEU A 275 6.15 -8.80 -7.03
N PHE A 276 7.14 -8.92 -6.15
CA PHE A 276 8.49 -9.34 -6.56
C PHE A 276 8.51 -10.75 -7.16
N LEU A 277 7.67 -11.67 -6.69
CA LEU A 277 7.62 -13.02 -7.26
C LEU A 277 7.11 -13.04 -8.72
N PRO A 278 5.95 -12.45 -9.07
CA PRO A 278 5.58 -12.33 -10.48
C PRO A 278 6.57 -11.48 -11.29
N ALA A 279 7.22 -10.46 -10.70
CA ALA A 279 8.25 -9.70 -11.38
C ALA A 279 9.45 -10.56 -11.77
N ASP A 280 9.96 -11.40 -10.86
CA ASP A 280 11.03 -12.36 -11.14
C ASP A 280 10.66 -13.28 -12.32
N LEU A 281 9.44 -13.85 -12.29
CA LEU A 281 8.95 -14.77 -13.32
C LEU A 281 8.81 -14.12 -14.68
N ILE A 282 8.30 -12.88 -14.74
CA ILE A 282 8.07 -12.13 -15.97
C ILE A 282 9.40 -11.65 -16.56
N ALA A 283 10.28 -11.12 -15.72
CA ALA A 283 11.59 -10.63 -16.13
C ALA A 283 12.56 -11.77 -16.51
N GLY A 284 12.30 -13.00 -16.05
CA GLY A 284 13.21 -14.14 -16.24
C GLY A 284 14.54 -14.00 -15.48
N THR A 285 14.58 -13.15 -14.45
CA THR A 285 15.77 -12.87 -13.63
C THR A 285 15.36 -12.44 -12.23
N PRO A 286 16.17 -12.74 -11.18
CA PRO A 286 15.82 -12.38 -9.80
C PRO A 286 15.95 -10.87 -9.60
N VAL A 287 14.82 -10.19 -9.35
CA VAL A 287 14.77 -8.72 -9.21
C VAL A 287 15.46 -8.25 -7.93
N LEU A 288 15.19 -8.90 -6.79
CA LEU A 288 15.71 -8.46 -5.49
C LEU A 288 17.25 -8.42 -5.41
N PRO A 289 18.00 -9.44 -5.84
CA PRO A 289 19.45 -9.39 -5.84
C PRO A 289 20.03 -8.29 -6.74
N LEU A 290 19.27 -7.85 -7.74
CA LEU A 290 19.68 -6.80 -8.68
C LEU A 290 19.21 -5.41 -8.27
N ALA A 291 18.34 -5.30 -7.27
CA ALA A 291 17.70 -4.05 -6.86
C ALA A 291 18.64 -2.98 -6.27
N GLY A 292 19.85 -3.35 -5.90
CA GLY A 292 20.90 -2.41 -5.49
C GLY A 292 20.64 -1.67 -4.17
N ARG A 293 21.62 -0.78 -3.81
CA ARG A 293 21.63 -0.08 -2.53
C ARG A 293 20.52 0.97 -2.34
N LEU A 294 20.02 1.56 -3.43
CA LEU A 294 18.93 2.55 -3.34
C LEU A 294 17.65 1.91 -2.82
N ASN A 295 17.33 0.72 -3.32
CA ASN A 295 16.17 -0.04 -2.88
C ASN A 295 16.34 -0.55 -1.43
N ALA A 296 17.55 -0.94 -1.02
CA ALA A 296 17.85 -1.27 0.37
C ALA A 296 17.65 -0.06 1.30
N TRP A 297 18.07 1.13 0.87
CA TRP A 297 17.83 2.38 1.60
C TRP A 297 16.33 2.64 1.78
N LEU A 298 15.56 2.60 0.69
CA LEU A 298 14.10 2.79 0.73
C LEU A 298 13.40 1.77 1.62
N ALA A 299 13.77 0.49 1.52
CA ALA A 299 13.21 -0.57 2.37
C ALA A 299 13.49 -0.30 3.86
N SER A 300 14.70 0.16 4.18
CA SER A 300 15.05 0.55 5.56
C SER A 300 14.20 1.72 6.06
N VAL A 301 13.98 2.74 5.22
CA VAL A 301 13.11 3.88 5.53
C VAL A 301 11.67 3.40 5.74
N GLY A 302 11.15 2.51 4.87
CA GLY A 302 9.81 1.93 4.98
C GLY A 302 9.61 1.15 6.28
N ILE A 303 10.61 0.34 6.69
CA ILE A 303 10.60 -0.37 7.98
C ILE A 303 10.50 0.62 9.14
N VAL A 304 11.34 1.66 9.14
CA VAL A 304 11.36 2.65 10.23
C VAL A 304 10.04 3.41 10.30
N LEU A 305 9.49 3.85 9.17
CA LEU A 305 8.19 4.55 9.13
C LEU A 305 7.06 3.66 9.66
N THR A 306 7.00 2.41 9.21
CA THR A 306 6.00 1.44 9.68
C THR A 306 6.16 1.17 11.18
N ALA A 307 7.39 1.04 11.68
CA ALA A 307 7.67 0.83 13.09
C ALA A 307 7.23 2.02 13.95
N ILE A 308 7.43 3.27 13.47
CA ILE A 308 6.99 4.49 14.16
C ILE A 308 5.47 4.46 14.37
N TYR A 309 4.68 4.19 13.33
CA TYR A 309 3.22 4.13 13.45
C TYR A 309 2.74 2.94 14.27
N THR A 310 3.37 1.76 14.07
CA THR A 310 3.05 0.57 14.88
C THR A 310 3.29 0.83 16.37
N MET A 311 4.42 1.46 16.71
CA MET A 311 4.72 1.87 18.08
C MET A 311 3.76 2.95 18.57
N GLY A 312 3.38 3.92 17.73
CA GLY A 312 2.40 4.96 18.03
C GLY A 312 1.05 4.38 18.47
N ILE A 313 0.58 3.33 17.77
CA ILE A 313 -0.67 2.62 18.11
C ILE A 313 -0.57 1.95 19.48
N VAL A 314 0.60 1.40 19.84
CA VAL A 314 0.81 0.76 21.15
C VAL A 314 0.93 1.80 22.26
N VAL A 315 1.70 2.86 22.04
CA VAL A 315 1.96 3.91 23.05
C VAL A 315 0.74 4.81 23.29
N ARG A 316 -0.05 5.07 22.25
CA ARG A 316 -1.29 5.85 22.31
C ARG A 316 -1.13 7.20 23.00
N ALA A 317 -0.15 7.98 22.57
CA ALA A 317 0.13 9.28 23.16
C ALA A 317 -1.08 10.22 23.03
N GLU A 318 -1.73 10.55 24.15
CA GLU A 318 -2.84 11.48 24.17
C GLU A 318 -2.31 12.91 24.03
N ARG A 319 -2.66 13.58 22.92
CA ARG A 319 -2.35 15.00 22.71
C ARG A 319 -3.55 15.71 22.10
N PRO A 320 -3.78 16.99 22.45
CA PRO A 320 -4.86 17.79 21.88
C PRO A 320 -4.57 18.25 20.45
N ALA A 321 -3.40 17.90 19.86
CA ALA A 321 -3.03 18.24 18.49
C ALA A 321 -3.55 17.18 17.51
N ARG A 322 -3.81 17.59 16.27
CA ARG A 322 -4.20 16.67 15.17
C ARG A 322 -3.05 15.75 14.77
N LEU A 323 -1.83 16.31 14.65
CA LEU A 323 -0.64 15.53 14.36
C LEU A 323 -0.06 14.94 15.65
N GLY A 324 0.07 13.62 15.69
CA GLY A 324 0.75 12.91 16.74
C GLY A 324 2.28 13.06 16.70
N PRO A 325 2.99 12.70 17.76
CA PRO A 325 4.46 12.68 17.74
C PRO A 325 5.01 11.68 16.75
N ASP A 326 4.27 10.61 16.49
CA ASP A 326 4.51 9.60 15.45
C ASP A 326 4.48 10.21 14.05
N SER A 327 3.45 11.00 13.72
CA SER A 327 3.36 11.68 12.42
C SER A 327 4.46 12.72 12.22
N ILE A 328 4.83 13.47 13.28
CA ILE A 328 5.95 14.42 13.20
C ILE A 328 7.26 13.68 12.98
N LEU A 329 7.51 12.59 13.71
CA LEU A 329 8.70 11.77 13.55
C LEU A 329 8.75 11.12 12.16
N ALA A 330 7.59 10.62 11.67
CA ALA A 330 7.49 10.05 10.32
C ALA A 330 7.83 11.08 9.24
N LEU A 331 7.35 12.33 9.35
CA LEU A 331 7.70 13.42 8.43
C LEU A 331 9.22 13.67 8.40
N VAL A 332 9.86 13.71 9.58
CA VAL A 332 11.31 13.91 9.66
C VAL A 332 12.06 12.74 9.00
N VAL A 333 11.69 11.50 9.33
CA VAL A 333 12.32 10.31 8.74
C VAL A 333 12.09 10.24 7.24
N PHE A 334 10.89 10.57 6.76
CA PHE A 334 10.58 10.63 5.33
C PHE A 334 11.46 11.67 4.61
N ALA A 335 11.54 12.90 5.15
CA ALA A 335 12.36 13.96 4.56
C ALA A 335 13.85 13.56 4.49
N LEU A 336 14.38 12.96 5.57
CA LEU A 336 15.75 12.44 5.59
C LEU A 336 15.92 11.25 4.64
N GLY A 337 14.89 10.38 4.53
CA GLY A 337 14.87 9.25 3.61
C GLY A 337 14.96 9.69 2.15
N ILE A 338 14.17 10.67 1.74
CA ILE A 338 14.21 11.23 0.38
C ILE A 338 15.52 11.98 0.13
N ALA A 339 16.01 12.78 1.10
CA ALA A 339 17.29 13.47 0.97
C ALA A 339 18.45 12.47 0.81
N GLY A 340 18.44 11.37 1.56
CA GLY A 340 19.40 10.27 1.42
C GLY A 340 19.30 9.57 0.07
N LEU A 341 18.09 9.29 -0.41
CA LEU A 341 17.86 8.69 -1.71
C LEU A 341 18.48 9.52 -2.84
N VAL A 342 18.21 10.84 -2.84
CA VAL A 342 18.77 11.77 -3.85
C VAL A 342 20.29 11.86 -3.77
N ARG A 343 20.88 11.77 -2.57
CA ARG A 343 22.35 11.80 -2.43
C ARG A 343 23.03 10.49 -2.82
N LEU A 344 22.33 9.38 -2.75
CA LEU A 344 22.84 8.06 -3.10
C LEU A 344 22.66 7.73 -4.59
N SER A 345 21.72 8.39 -5.27
CA SER A 345 21.47 8.26 -6.71
C SER A 345 22.52 9.01 -7.52
#